data_90eb9e246e4f4a699e1960ab0ac86589
#
_entry.id   90eb9e246e4f4a699e1960ab0ac86589
#
_cell.length_a   1.000
_cell.length_b   1.000
_cell.length_c   1.000
_cell.angle_alpha   90.00
_cell.angle_beta   90.00
_cell.angle_gamma   90.00
#
_symmetry.space_group_name_H-M   'P 1'
#
loop_
_entity.id
_entity.type
_entity.pdbx_description
1 polymer ?
#
loop_
_entity_poly.entity_id
_entity_poly.type
_entity_poly.pdbx_seq_one_letter_code
_entity_poly.pdbx_strand_id
1 'polypeptide(L)'
;MQRRHFLSTPLAATAAALSQQTAQAARLPMRKGVLLGMLPRGMSMQERFQLAKECGFQSIEAHTMTDPKEAESAKAASEATGLPIHSVMNSDHWRFPMSSANAADVEKCLEGMRTSLRNAKLWGADTVLLVPGVVNPEVGYQQAWDRSVAGIKKLLPLAAELKVVIGIENVWNKFLLSPIEFAHYVDQFKSPYVKAYFDVGNIWLYGFSHDWIRTLGPRICKVHLKDFSFRQNPTIKKRVADFVPLREGDVDWKAIHKALTDIGYKGDATVELPGGGAEHLKEISRRVDLILENAD
;
A
#
# COMPACT_ATOMS: atom_id res chain seq x y z
N MET A 1 45.51 57.43 52.24
CA MET A 1 44.15 56.92 51.93
C MET A 1 43.95 57.03 50.44
N GLN A 2 44.11 55.96 49.71
CA GLN A 2 43.87 55.91 48.25
C GLN A 2 42.56 55.22 47.99
N ARG A 3 41.61 55.92 47.33
CA ARG A 3 40.32 55.37 46.85
C ARG A 3 40.55 54.70 45.51
N ARG A 4 40.33 53.40 45.46
CA ARG A 4 40.26 52.61 44.16
C ARG A 4 38.87 52.79 43.54
N HIS A 5 38.85 53.31 42.31
CA HIS A 5 37.65 53.31 41.43
C HIS A 5 37.54 51.96 40.80
N PHE A 6 36.37 51.32 41.00
CA PHE A 6 35.95 50.14 40.23
C PHE A 6 35.27 50.63 39.00
N LEU A 7 35.86 50.33 37.85
CA LEU A 7 35.18 50.46 36.52
C LEU A 7 34.29 49.24 36.29
N SER A 8 32.95 49.46 36.25
CA SER A 8 31.96 48.49 35.85
C SER A 8 31.80 48.53 34.35
N THR A 9 32.22 47.46 33.66
CA THR A 9 31.97 47.22 32.26
C THR A 9 30.58 46.54 32.10
N PRO A 10 29.68 47.03 31.23
CA PRO A 10 28.45 46.33 30.98
C PRO A 10 28.68 45.16 30.04
N LEU A 11 28.30 43.94 30.48
CA LEU A 11 28.20 42.76 29.60
C LEU A 11 27.00 42.95 28.67
N ALA A 12 27.29 43.15 27.40
CA ALA A 12 26.26 43.09 26.36
C ALA A 12 25.91 41.62 26.12
N ALA A 13 24.76 41.20 26.60
CA ALA A 13 24.18 39.90 26.29
C ALA A 13 23.63 39.92 24.86
N THR A 14 24.36 39.38 23.90
CA THR A 14 23.88 39.07 22.56
C THR A 14 22.99 37.85 22.66
N ALA A 15 21.69 38.06 22.70
CA ALA A 15 20.70 36.99 22.50
C ALA A 15 20.73 36.58 21.03
N ALA A 16 21.44 35.46 20.73
CA ALA A 16 21.34 34.79 19.46
C ALA A 16 19.95 34.13 19.39
N ALA A 17 19.01 34.74 18.67
CA ALA A 17 17.76 34.11 18.29
C ALA A 17 18.08 32.97 17.32
N LEU A 18 18.16 31.76 17.83
CA LEU A 18 18.14 30.54 17.03
C LEU A 18 16.72 30.44 16.41
N SER A 19 16.58 30.95 15.19
CA SER A 19 15.44 30.61 14.35
C SER A 19 15.52 29.10 14.09
N GLN A 20 14.73 28.33 14.81
CA GLN A 20 14.41 26.96 14.43
C GLN A 20 13.58 27.03 13.15
N GLN A 21 14.25 27.10 12.00
CA GLN A 21 13.65 26.69 10.76
C GLN A 21 13.34 25.18 10.94
N THR A 22 12.09 24.86 11.18
CA THR A 22 11.59 23.50 11.04
C THR A 22 11.88 23.08 9.61
N ALA A 23 12.95 22.32 9.41
CA ALA A 23 13.24 21.75 8.10
C ALA A 23 12.00 20.97 7.68
N GLN A 24 11.33 21.45 6.65
CA GLN A 24 10.18 20.74 6.06
C GLN A 24 10.68 19.34 5.71
N ALA A 25 9.98 18.32 6.16
CA ALA A 25 10.36 16.93 5.90
C ALA A 25 10.48 16.73 4.38
N ALA A 26 11.58 16.13 3.94
CA ALA A 26 11.77 15.89 2.52
C ALA A 26 10.64 15.00 1.97
N ARG A 27 10.17 15.28 0.76
CA ARG A 27 9.18 14.45 0.06
C ARG A 27 9.65 12.99 0.05
N LEU A 28 8.75 12.07 0.39
CA LEU A 28 9.02 10.64 0.27
C LEU A 28 9.34 10.28 -1.20
N PRO A 29 10.42 9.54 -1.46
CA PRO A 29 10.83 9.16 -2.82
C PRO A 29 9.97 8.00 -3.35
N MET A 30 8.66 8.16 -3.32
CA MET A 30 7.68 7.17 -3.74
C MET A 30 6.98 7.62 -5.00
N ARG A 31 6.62 6.66 -5.86
CA ARG A 31 5.78 6.90 -7.04
C ARG A 31 4.31 6.82 -6.64
N LYS A 32 3.50 7.74 -7.18
CA LYS A 32 2.03 7.69 -7.01
C LYS A 32 1.43 6.66 -7.96
N GLY A 33 0.86 5.59 -7.41
CA GLY A 33 0.13 4.58 -8.14
C GLY A 33 -1.39 4.79 -8.05
N VAL A 34 -2.11 4.29 -9.04
CA VAL A 34 -3.58 4.21 -9.04
C VAL A 34 -4.03 2.82 -9.47
N LEU A 35 -5.08 2.29 -8.84
CA LEU A 35 -5.70 1.06 -9.31
C LEU A 35 -6.36 1.28 -10.67
N LEU A 36 -6.11 0.37 -11.60
CA LEU A 36 -6.78 0.36 -12.91
C LEU A 36 -8.32 0.34 -12.76
N GLY A 37 -8.84 -0.29 -11.71
CA GLY A 37 -10.25 -0.35 -11.38
C GLY A 37 -10.89 0.98 -11.00
N MET A 38 -10.10 1.99 -10.60
CA MET A 38 -10.58 3.34 -10.28
C MET A 38 -10.82 4.20 -11.53
N LEU A 39 -10.25 3.81 -12.66
CA LEU A 39 -10.36 4.55 -13.91
C LEU A 39 -11.69 4.21 -14.63
N PRO A 40 -12.29 5.16 -15.38
CA PRO A 40 -13.61 4.96 -15.99
C PRO A 40 -13.65 3.76 -16.93
N ARG A 41 -14.59 2.83 -16.71
CA ARG A 41 -14.70 1.57 -17.46
C ARG A 41 -15.16 1.75 -18.92
N GLY A 42 -15.80 2.88 -19.23
CA GLY A 42 -16.27 3.19 -20.59
C GLY A 42 -15.17 3.65 -21.55
N MET A 43 -13.95 3.86 -21.07
CA MET A 43 -12.77 4.24 -21.83
C MET A 43 -11.99 3.00 -22.28
N SER A 44 -11.33 3.09 -23.44
CA SER A 44 -10.34 2.09 -23.86
C SER A 44 -9.17 2.01 -22.89
N MET A 45 -8.40 0.92 -22.93
CA MET A 45 -7.23 0.75 -22.05
C MET A 45 -6.25 1.91 -22.20
N GLN A 46 -5.97 2.35 -23.41
CA GLN A 46 -5.06 3.46 -23.68
C GLN A 46 -5.57 4.79 -23.13
N GLU A 47 -6.86 5.10 -23.31
CA GLU A 47 -7.47 6.32 -22.74
C GLU A 47 -7.41 6.34 -21.22
N ARG A 48 -7.62 5.17 -20.56
CA ARG A 48 -7.51 5.05 -19.11
C ARG A 48 -6.09 5.34 -18.63
N PHE A 49 -5.06 4.79 -19.28
CA PHE A 49 -3.66 5.07 -18.93
C PHE A 49 -3.31 6.54 -19.17
N GLN A 50 -3.75 7.11 -20.30
CA GLN A 50 -3.54 8.51 -20.59
C GLN A 50 -4.20 9.41 -19.53
N LEU A 51 -5.44 9.13 -19.16
CA LEU A 51 -6.16 9.85 -18.10
C LEU A 51 -5.40 9.78 -16.76
N ALA A 52 -4.93 8.60 -16.36
CA ALA A 52 -4.17 8.43 -15.13
C ALA A 52 -2.90 9.31 -15.13
N LYS A 53 -2.17 9.32 -16.24
CA LYS A 53 -0.99 10.16 -16.43
C LYS A 53 -1.32 11.66 -16.35
N GLU A 54 -2.38 12.10 -17.02
CA GLU A 54 -2.85 13.50 -17.00
C GLU A 54 -3.35 13.94 -15.61
N CYS A 55 -3.85 13.00 -14.81
CA CYS A 55 -4.19 13.26 -13.42
C CYS A 55 -2.98 13.26 -12.47
N GLY A 56 -1.76 13.04 -12.98
CA GLY A 56 -0.52 13.11 -12.22
C GLY A 56 -0.10 11.81 -11.53
N PHE A 57 -0.71 10.67 -11.86
CA PHE A 57 -0.23 9.37 -11.40
C PHE A 57 1.02 8.93 -12.19
N GLN A 58 1.86 8.14 -11.58
CA GLN A 58 3.19 7.75 -12.07
C GLN A 58 3.30 6.25 -12.32
N SER A 59 2.32 5.47 -11.89
CA SER A 59 2.25 4.03 -12.11
C SER A 59 0.80 3.52 -11.98
N ILE A 60 0.57 2.33 -12.54
CA ILE A 60 -0.72 1.62 -12.47
C ILE A 60 -0.54 0.34 -11.68
N GLU A 61 -1.51 0.02 -10.83
CA GLU A 61 -1.74 -1.33 -10.36
C GLU A 61 -2.89 -1.95 -11.17
N ALA A 62 -2.56 -3.00 -11.92
CA ALA A 62 -3.55 -3.71 -12.73
C ALA A 62 -4.22 -4.82 -11.92
N HIS A 63 -5.27 -5.42 -12.47
CA HIS A 63 -5.85 -6.66 -11.98
C HIS A 63 -5.47 -7.84 -12.90
N THR A 64 -5.71 -9.06 -12.43
CA THR A 64 -5.50 -10.27 -13.24
C THR A 64 -6.31 -10.17 -14.53
N MET A 65 -5.67 -10.39 -15.66
CA MET A 65 -6.30 -10.47 -16.97
C MET A 65 -6.12 -11.88 -17.53
N THR A 66 -7.21 -12.57 -17.73
CA THR A 66 -7.22 -13.94 -18.29
C THR A 66 -7.33 -13.97 -19.81
N ASP A 67 -7.88 -12.90 -20.41
CA ASP A 67 -7.89 -12.72 -21.86
C ASP A 67 -6.53 -12.18 -22.32
N PRO A 68 -5.78 -12.93 -23.17
CA PRO A 68 -4.50 -12.47 -23.69
C PRO A 68 -4.58 -11.15 -24.46
N LYS A 69 -5.72 -10.87 -25.13
CA LYS A 69 -5.90 -9.61 -25.89
C LYS A 69 -6.01 -8.42 -24.94
N GLU A 70 -6.73 -8.58 -23.83
CA GLU A 70 -6.82 -7.55 -22.80
C GLU A 70 -5.44 -7.31 -22.16
N ALA A 71 -4.69 -8.37 -21.85
CA ALA A 71 -3.37 -8.27 -21.28
C ALA A 71 -2.37 -7.55 -22.22
N GLU A 72 -2.39 -7.88 -23.51
CA GLU A 72 -1.57 -7.18 -24.51
C GLU A 72 -2.01 -5.73 -24.70
N SER A 73 -3.32 -5.43 -24.64
CA SER A 73 -3.83 -4.04 -24.69
C SER A 73 -3.32 -3.20 -23.51
N ALA A 74 -3.26 -3.79 -22.30
CA ALA A 74 -2.70 -3.10 -21.13
C ALA A 74 -1.21 -2.84 -21.28
N LYS A 75 -0.44 -3.80 -21.83
CA LYS A 75 0.98 -3.62 -22.16
C LYS A 75 1.18 -2.48 -23.17
N ALA A 76 0.45 -2.52 -24.27
CA ALA A 76 0.53 -1.49 -25.31
C ALA A 76 0.18 -0.09 -24.77
N ALA A 77 -0.83 0.01 -23.92
CA ALA A 77 -1.20 1.27 -23.26
C ALA A 77 -0.10 1.78 -22.32
N SER A 78 0.52 0.90 -21.55
CA SER A 78 1.66 1.22 -20.68
C SER A 78 2.85 1.75 -21.51
N GLU A 79 3.20 1.07 -22.59
CA GLU A 79 4.30 1.47 -23.48
C GLU A 79 4.01 2.80 -24.18
N ALA A 80 2.80 2.98 -24.74
CA ALA A 80 2.41 4.19 -25.46
C ALA A 80 2.35 5.43 -24.57
N THR A 81 1.95 5.29 -23.32
CA THR A 81 1.84 6.40 -22.36
C THR A 81 3.12 6.61 -21.54
N GLY A 82 3.99 5.61 -21.48
CA GLY A 82 5.14 5.58 -20.58
C GLY A 82 4.75 5.48 -19.10
N LEU A 83 3.51 5.07 -18.78
CA LEU A 83 3.01 4.87 -17.43
C LEU A 83 3.15 3.38 -17.06
N PRO A 84 4.13 2.99 -16.23
CA PRO A 84 4.41 1.59 -15.96
C PRO A 84 3.30 0.92 -15.14
N ILE A 85 3.07 -0.37 -15.39
CA ILE A 85 2.32 -1.23 -14.49
C ILE A 85 3.33 -1.76 -13.46
N HIS A 86 3.11 -1.44 -12.16
CA HIS A 86 4.08 -1.80 -11.11
C HIS A 86 3.70 -3.05 -10.33
N SER A 87 2.40 -3.39 -10.30
CA SER A 87 1.89 -4.57 -9.59
C SER A 87 0.58 -5.08 -10.19
N VAL A 88 0.22 -6.29 -9.82
CA VAL A 88 -1.02 -6.96 -10.21
C VAL A 88 -1.78 -7.40 -8.98
N MET A 89 -3.02 -6.91 -8.79
CA MET A 89 -3.94 -7.41 -7.78
C MET A 89 -4.58 -8.71 -8.27
N ASN A 90 -4.43 -9.79 -7.52
CA ASN A 90 -5.10 -11.04 -7.85
C ASN A 90 -6.61 -10.88 -7.74
N SER A 91 -7.36 -11.23 -8.78
CA SER A 91 -8.82 -11.05 -8.85
C SER A 91 -9.62 -12.13 -8.13
N ASP A 92 -9.00 -13.28 -7.85
CA ASP A 92 -9.70 -14.48 -7.41
C ASP A 92 -9.62 -14.75 -5.91
N HIS A 93 -8.73 -14.09 -5.19
CA HIS A 93 -8.39 -14.40 -3.80
C HIS A 93 -9.57 -14.24 -2.80
N TRP A 94 -10.55 -13.39 -3.09
CA TRP A 94 -11.75 -13.23 -2.27
C TRP A 94 -12.82 -14.28 -2.58
N ARG A 95 -13.03 -14.55 -3.87
CA ARG A 95 -14.04 -15.52 -4.32
C ARG A 95 -13.61 -16.95 -4.07
N PHE A 96 -12.31 -17.23 -4.22
CA PHE A 96 -11.68 -18.53 -4.08
C PHE A 96 -10.49 -18.41 -3.11
N PRO A 97 -10.72 -18.27 -1.80
CA PRO A 97 -9.62 -18.07 -0.86
C PRO A 97 -8.73 -19.30 -0.79
N MET A 98 -7.41 -19.07 -0.75
CA MET A 98 -6.40 -20.15 -0.64
C MET A 98 -6.56 -20.96 0.65
N SER A 99 -7.23 -20.39 1.66
CA SER A 99 -7.58 -21.06 2.93
C SER A 99 -8.83 -21.95 2.86
N SER A 100 -9.55 -22.02 1.72
CA SER A 100 -10.78 -22.79 1.57
C SER A 100 -10.59 -24.26 1.97
N ALA A 101 -11.64 -24.86 2.54
CA ALA A 101 -11.71 -26.31 2.76
C ALA A 101 -11.96 -27.07 1.44
N ASN A 102 -12.47 -26.39 0.41
CA ASN A 102 -12.74 -26.96 -0.90
C ASN A 102 -11.46 -26.88 -1.77
N ALA A 103 -10.90 -28.03 -2.10
CA ALA A 103 -9.69 -28.12 -2.92
C ALA A 103 -9.86 -27.48 -4.33
N ALA A 104 -11.06 -27.50 -4.90
CA ALA A 104 -11.33 -26.87 -6.19
C ALA A 104 -11.22 -25.34 -6.12
N ASP A 105 -11.64 -24.73 -5.02
CA ASP A 105 -11.49 -23.28 -4.82
C ASP A 105 -10.01 -22.91 -4.61
N VAL A 106 -9.27 -23.72 -3.84
CA VAL A 106 -7.82 -23.53 -3.68
C VAL A 106 -7.12 -23.59 -5.03
N GLU A 107 -7.46 -24.55 -5.91
CA GLU A 107 -6.82 -24.66 -7.22
C GLU A 107 -7.19 -23.47 -8.13
N LYS A 108 -8.42 -22.96 -8.09
CA LYS A 108 -8.80 -21.71 -8.81
C LYS A 108 -7.97 -20.52 -8.32
N CYS A 109 -7.77 -20.38 -7.00
CA CYS A 109 -6.90 -19.33 -6.45
C CYS A 109 -5.46 -19.47 -6.97
N LEU A 110 -4.92 -20.70 -6.95
CA LEU A 110 -3.58 -20.97 -7.44
C LEU A 110 -3.44 -20.65 -8.94
N GLU A 111 -4.43 -21.01 -9.77
CA GLU A 111 -4.38 -20.69 -11.20
C GLU A 111 -4.52 -19.18 -11.46
N GLY A 112 -5.40 -18.49 -10.71
CA GLY A 112 -5.48 -17.03 -10.73
C GLY A 112 -4.14 -16.39 -10.39
N MET A 113 -3.45 -16.90 -9.38
CA MET A 113 -2.11 -16.43 -8.99
C MET A 113 -1.05 -16.72 -10.06
N ARG A 114 -1.06 -17.90 -10.70
CA ARG A 114 -0.15 -18.21 -11.83
C ARG A 114 -0.37 -17.25 -12.98
N THR A 115 -1.62 -16.95 -13.31
CA THR A 115 -2.00 -15.97 -14.34
C THR A 115 -1.52 -14.58 -13.96
N SER A 116 -1.75 -14.13 -12.71
CA SER A 116 -1.27 -12.84 -12.22
C SER A 116 0.25 -12.71 -12.30
N LEU A 117 0.99 -13.77 -11.93
CA LEU A 117 2.47 -13.79 -12.02
C LEU A 117 2.95 -13.67 -13.47
N ARG A 118 2.27 -14.33 -14.43
CA ARG A 118 2.57 -14.21 -15.87
C ARG A 118 2.20 -12.81 -16.42
N ASN A 119 1.06 -12.25 -16.01
CA ASN A 119 0.69 -10.87 -16.33
C ASN A 119 1.75 -9.88 -15.81
N ALA A 120 2.18 -10.03 -14.56
CA ALA A 120 3.23 -9.18 -13.99
C ALA A 120 4.51 -9.26 -14.84
N LYS A 121 4.94 -10.48 -15.21
CA LYS A 121 6.11 -10.65 -16.08
C LYS A 121 5.93 -10.01 -17.46
N LEU A 122 4.76 -10.14 -18.08
CA LEU A 122 4.42 -9.55 -19.39
C LEU A 122 4.53 -8.02 -19.36
N TRP A 123 4.08 -7.41 -18.26
CA TRP A 123 4.01 -5.95 -18.09
C TRP A 123 5.26 -5.33 -17.46
N GLY A 124 6.24 -6.13 -17.04
CA GLY A 124 7.42 -5.65 -16.31
C GLY A 124 7.11 -5.24 -14.86
N ALA A 125 5.96 -5.64 -14.33
CA ALA A 125 5.62 -5.48 -12.92
C ALA A 125 6.44 -6.46 -12.05
N ASP A 126 6.76 -6.03 -10.83
CA ASP A 126 7.63 -6.77 -9.92
C ASP A 126 6.87 -7.50 -8.79
N THR A 127 5.57 -7.25 -8.65
CA THR A 127 4.78 -7.74 -7.51
C THR A 127 3.38 -8.18 -7.95
N VAL A 128 2.88 -9.25 -7.31
CA VAL A 128 1.47 -9.67 -7.35
C VAL A 128 0.92 -9.60 -5.94
N LEU A 129 -0.17 -8.86 -5.75
CA LEU A 129 -0.89 -8.78 -4.47
C LEU A 129 -1.74 -10.02 -4.26
N LEU A 130 -1.63 -10.61 -3.08
CA LEU A 130 -2.42 -11.75 -2.61
C LEU A 130 -3.01 -11.50 -1.24
N VAL A 131 -4.32 -11.63 -1.08
CA VAL A 131 -4.95 -11.90 0.20
C VAL A 131 -4.79 -13.40 0.49
N PRO A 132 -4.00 -13.80 1.51
CA PRO A 132 -3.54 -15.18 1.62
C PRO A 132 -4.62 -16.15 2.10
N GLY A 133 -5.64 -15.66 2.81
CA GLY A 133 -6.69 -16.50 3.34
C GLY A 133 -7.77 -15.71 4.08
N VAL A 134 -8.84 -16.38 4.42
CA VAL A 134 -9.97 -15.84 5.18
C VAL A 134 -10.26 -16.78 6.34
N VAL A 135 -10.41 -16.23 7.55
CA VAL A 135 -10.90 -16.94 8.74
C VAL A 135 -12.40 -16.70 8.86
N ASN A 136 -13.15 -17.78 8.97
CA ASN A 136 -14.61 -17.76 9.09
C ASN A 136 -15.08 -18.95 9.97
N PRO A 137 -16.38 -19.15 10.22
CA PRO A 137 -16.85 -20.25 11.04
C PRO A 137 -16.43 -21.66 10.57
N GLU A 138 -16.20 -21.84 9.26
CA GLU A 138 -15.83 -23.12 8.65
C GLU A 138 -14.31 -23.29 8.52
N VAL A 139 -13.55 -22.19 8.61
CA VAL A 139 -12.08 -22.19 8.46
C VAL A 139 -11.46 -21.46 9.64
N GLY A 140 -10.98 -22.21 10.60
CA GLY A 140 -10.28 -21.66 11.77
C GLY A 140 -8.91 -21.08 11.42
N TYR A 141 -8.35 -20.33 12.37
CA TYR A 141 -7.10 -19.57 12.19
C TYR A 141 -5.92 -20.45 11.76
N GLN A 142 -5.67 -21.55 12.46
CA GLN A 142 -4.58 -22.49 12.15
C GLN A 142 -4.77 -23.12 10.76
N GLN A 143 -6.01 -23.45 10.39
CA GLN A 143 -6.31 -24.01 9.07
C GLN A 143 -6.04 -22.97 7.96
N ALA A 144 -6.41 -21.70 8.19
CA ALA A 144 -6.11 -20.63 7.25
C ALA A 144 -4.59 -20.45 7.08
N TRP A 145 -3.85 -20.51 8.19
CA TRP A 145 -2.39 -20.45 8.17
C TRP A 145 -1.78 -21.59 7.36
N ASP A 146 -2.07 -22.83 7.73
CA ASP A 146 -1.44 -24.01 7.13
C ASP A 146 -1.75 -24.13 5.64
N ARG A 147 -3.02 -23.89 5.24
CA ARG A 147 -3.46 -23.99 3.86
C ARG A 147 -2.86 -22.86 3.00
N SER A 148 -2.87 -21.64 3.48
CA SER A 148 -2.29 -20.51 2.75
C SER A 148 -0.78 -20.65 2.59
N VAL A 149 -0.07 -21.09 3.63
CA VAL A 149 1.37 -21.38 3.56
C VAL A 149 1.65 -22.48 2.54
N ALA A 150 0.89 -23.58 2.57
CA ALA A 150 1.04 -24.66 1.60
C ALA A 150 0.77 -24.20 0.15
N GLY A 151 -0.25 -23.35 -0.05
CA GLY A 151 -0.59 -22.77 -1.35
C GLY A 151 0.51 -21.85 -1.88
N ILE A 152 0.99 -20.91 -1.06
CA ILE A 152 2.08 -20.01 -1.44
C ILE A 152 3.35 -20.78 -1.79
N LYS A 153 3.70 -21.80 -1.02
CA LYS A 153 4.86 -22.66 -1.33
C LYS A 153 4.79 -23.29 -2.73
N LYS A 154 3.61 -23.65 -3.22
CA LYS A 154 3.42 -24.19 -4.59
C LYS A 154 3.67 -23.12 -5.67
N LEU A 155 3.51 -21.82 -5.35
CA LEU A 155 3.71 -20.70 -6.27
C LEU A 155 5.16 -20.19 -6.28
N LEU A 156 5.95 -20.46 -5.24
CA LEU A 156 7.31 -19.93 -5.10
C LEU A 156 8.24 -20.27 -6.27
N PRO A 157 8.24 -21.51 -6.83
CA PRO A 157 9.10 -21.81 -7.98
C PRO A 157 8.82 -20.88 -9.17
N LEU A 158 7.53 -20.67 -9.51
CA LEU A 158 7.14 -19.79 -10.60
C LEU A 158 7.45 -18.31 -10.28
N ALA A 159 7.20 -17.87 -9.05
CA ALA A 159 7.54 -16.51 -8.62
C ALA A 159 9.04 -16.24 -8.75
N ALA A 160 9.88 -17.20 -8.37
CA ALA A 160 11.34 -17.10 -8.49
C ALA A 160 11.81 -17.13 -9.96
N GLU A 161 11.24 -18.01 -10.79
CA GLU A 161 11.52 -18.07 -12.23
C GLU A 161 11.23 -16.74 -12.92
N LEU A 162 10.05 -16.16 -12.64
CA LEU A 162 9.60 -14.92 -13.25
C LEU A 162 10.21 -13.67 -12.59
N LYS A 163 10.86 -13.82 -11.41
CA LYS A 163 11.40 -12.75 -10.57
C LYS A 163 10.31 -11.77 -10.13
N VAL A 164 9.14 -12.29 -9.76
CA VAL A 164 7.97 -11.53 -9.31
C VAL A 164 7.67 -11.86 -7.85
N VAL A 165 7.48 -10.85 -7.02
CA VAL A 165 7.18 -10.99 -5.60
C VAL A 165 5.70 -11.29 -5.39
N ILE A 166 5.38 -12.22 -4.50
CA ILE A 166 4.04 -12.41 -3.94
C ILE A 166 3.92 -11.49 -2.73
N GLY A 167 3.20 -10.40 -2.89
CA GLY A 167 2.94 -9.41 -1.84
C GLY A 167 1.70 -9.80 -1.04
N ILE A 168 1.88 -10.16 0.22
CA ILE A 168 0.79 -10.53 1.13
C ILE A 168 0.14 -9.26 1.65
N GLU A 169 -1.18 -9.11 1.49
CA GLU A 169 -1.89 -7.93 1.95
C GLU A 169 -2.58 -8.14 3.31
N ASN A 170 -2.48 -7.13 4.17
CA ASN A 170 -3.27 -7.00 5.39
C ASN A 170 -4.66 -6.42 5.05
N VAL A 171 -5.69 -7.21 5.30
CA VAL A 171 -7.10 -6.86 5.00
C VAL A 171 -8.04 -7.30 6.13
N TRP A 172 -9.34 -7.01 6.00
CA TRP A 172 -10.35 -7.38 7.00
C TRP A 172 -10.85 -8.83 6.83
N ASN A 173 -9.94 -9.77 6.85
CA ASN A 173 -10.19 -11.21 6.68
C ASN A 173 -10.08 -12.02 7.98
N LYS A 174 -9.92 -11.36 9.13
CA LYS A 174 -9.69 -11.97 10.44
C LYS A 174 -8.43 -12.83 10.51
N PHE A 175 -7.43 -12.51 9.69
CA PHE A 175 -6.16 -13.21 9.59
C PHE A 175 -5.00 -12.22 9.58
N LEU A 176 -3.85 -12.58 10.15
CA LEU A 176 -2.68 -11.72 10.31
C LEU A 176 -3.00 -10.43 11.07
N LEU A 177 -3.46 -10.58 12.32
CA LEU A 177 -4.05 -9.51 13.12
C LEU A 177 -3.03 -8.70 13.93
N SER A 178 -1.74 -8.99 13.84
CA SER A 178 -0.68 -8.21 14.47
C SER A 178 0.54 -8.06 13.56
N PRO A 179 1.34 -6.99 13.73
CA PRO A 179 2.51 -6.77 12.89
C PRO A 179 3.61 -7.81 13.14
N ILE A 180 3.72 -8.33 14.37
CA ILE A 180 4.69 -9.38 14.72
C ILE A 180 4.32 -10.70 14.03
N GLU A 181 3.05 -11.06 14.06
CA GLU A 181 2.54 -12.24 13.38
C GLU A 181 2.71 -12.13 11.86
N PHE A 182 2.41 -10.96 11.29
CA PHE A 182 2.56 -10.73 9.86
C PHE A 182 4.04 -10.80 9.43
N ALA A 183 4.95 -10.23 10.20
CA ALA A 183 6.37 -10.36 9.96
C ALA A 183 6.81 -11.84 9.98
N HIS A 184 6.36 -12.61 10.99
CA HIS A 184 6.64 -14.04 11.09
C HIS A 184 6.05 -14.83 9.93
N TYR A 185 4.83 -14.50 9.50
CA TYR A 185 4.18 -15.14 8.35
C TYR A 185 4.99 -14.95 7.06
N VAL A 186 5.52 -13.76 6.82
CA VAL A 186 6.39 -13.49 5.66
C VAL A 186 7.74 -14.22 5.78
N ASP A 187 8.38 -14.14 6.93
CA ASP A 187 9.73 -14.66 7.15
C ASP A 187 9.81 -16.20 7.07
N GLN A 188 8.73 -16.91 7.42
CA GLN A 188 8.73 -18.38 7.41
C GLN A 188 8.98 -18.98 6.03
N PHE A 189 8.72 -18.25 4.95
CA PHE A 189 8.97 -18.70 3.59
C PHE A 189 10.46 -18.70 3.24
N LYS A 190 11.29 -17.96 3.95
CA LYS A 190 12.74 -17.84 3.72
C LYS A 190 13.06 -17.55 2.24
N SER A 191 12.26 -16.70 1.61
CA SER A 191 12.31 -16.40 0.19
C SER A 191 12.21 -14.90 -0.05
N PRO A 192 13.01 -14.31 -0.94
CA PRO A 192 12.87 -12.90 -1.32
C PRO A 192 11.60 -12.62 -2.13
N TYR A 193 10.90 -13.68 -2.57
CA TYR A 193 9.69 -13.60 -3.39
C TYR A 193 8.38 -13.65 -2.59
N VAL A 194 8.44 -13.59 -1.24
CA VAL A 194 7.27 -13.34 -0.38
C VAL A 194 7.56 -12.13 0.49
N LYS A 195 6.71 -11.12 0.40
CA LYS A 195 6.85 -9.86 1.14
C LYS A 195 5.48 -9.34 1.59
N ALA A 196 5.47 -8.27 2.36
CA ALA A 196 4.26 -7.58 2.78
C ALA A 196 3.84 -6.54 1.73
N TYR A 197 2.60 -6.60 1.28
CA TYR A 197 1.90 -5.52 0.58
C TYR A 197 1.09 -4.78 1.63
N PHE A 198 1.55 -3.62 2.07
CA PHE A 198 1.03 -2.97 3.26
C PHE A 198 -0.08 -1.99 2.93
N ASP A 199 -1.29 -2.21 3.46
CA ASP A 199 -2.38 -1.25 3.38
C ASP A 199 -2.47 -0.42 4.68
N VAL A 200 -2.35 0.90 4.54
CA VAL A 200 -2.34 1.84 5.66
C VAL A 200 -3.71 1.93 6.32
N GLY A 201 -4.79 2.02 5.55
CA GLY A 201 -6.13 2.23 6.07
C GLY A 201 -6.73 1.00 6.72
N ASN A 202 -6.45 -0.19 6.18
CA ASN A 202 -6.98 -1.44 6.71
C ASN A 202 -6.54 -1.71 8.16
N ILE A 203 -5.34 -1.25 8.54
CA ILE A 203 -4.81 -1.46 9.90
C ILE A 203 -5.48 -0.56 10.92
N TRP A 204 -5.99 0.60 10.53
CA TRP A 204 -6.56 1.55 11.48
C TRP A 204 -7.71 0.98 12.32
N LEU A 205 -8.34 -0.09 11.85
CA LEU A 205 -9.34 -0.85 12.60
C LEU A 205 -8.73 -1.63 13.80
N TYR A 206 -7.49 -2.09 13.69
CA TYR A 206 -6.86 -3.01 14.64
C TYR A 206 -5.72 -2.38 15.45
N GLY A 207 -5.11 -1.32 14.94
CA GLY A 207 -3.91 -0.72 15.55
C GLY A 207 -3.46 0.55 14.84
N PHE A 208 -2.20 0.85 14.97
CA PHE A 208 -1.59 2.05 14.41
C PHE A 208 -0.66 1.71 13.25
N SER A 209 -0.99 2.15 12.06
CA SER A 209 -0.30 1.78 10.82
C SER A 209 1.18 2.15 10.83
N HIS A 210 1.57 3.26 11.47
CA HIS A 210 2.97 3.66 11.60
C HIS A 210 3.81 2.70 12.47
N ASP A 211 3.20 2.03 13.45
CA ASP A 211 3.84 0.98 14.25
C ASP A 211 4.04 -0.29 13.41
N TRP A 212 3.03 -0.68 12.65
CA TRP A 212 3.13 -1.80 11.73
C TRP A 212 4.20 -1.59 10.66
N ILE A 213 4.31 -0.39 10.08
CA ILE A 213 5.34 -0.05 9.10
C ILE A 213 6.73 -0.28 9.68
N ARG A 214 6.99 0.20 10.92
CA ARG A 214 8.29 0.01 11.56
C ARG A 214 8.59 -1.46 11.87
N THR A 215 7.59 -2.21 12.34
CA THR A 215 7.75 -3.64 12.66
C THR A 215 7.99 -4.48 11.40
N LEU A 216 7.27 -4.20 10.32
CA LEU A 216 7.47 -4.89 9.05
C LEU A 216 8.77 -4.49 8.36
N GLY A 217 9.14 -3.23 8.42
CA GLY A 217 10.42 -2.72 7.92
C GLY A 217 10.68 -3.11 6.45
N PRO A 218 11.84 -3.73 6.15
CA PRO A 218 12.24 -4.07 4.77
C PRO A 218 11.40 -5.20 4.13
N ARG A 219 10.46 -5.78 4.87
CA ARG A 219 9.50 -6.75 4.34
C ARG A 219 8.44 -6.10 3.46
N ILE A 220 8.20 -4.78 3.63
CA ILE A 220 7.23 -4.05 2.81
C ILE A 220 7.77 -3.90 1.39
N CYS A 221 7.03 -4.43 0.40
CA CYS A 221 7.36 -4.27 -1.03
C CYS A 221 6.51 -3.22 -1.72
N LYS A 222 5.26 -3.05 -1.33
CA LYS A 222 4.30 -2.07 -1.87
C LYS A 222 3.42 -1.52 -0.75
N VAL A 223 2.83 -0.34 -1.00
CA VAL A 223 1.94 0.33 -0.04
C VAL A 223 0.64 0.73 -0.72
N HIS A 224 -0.49 0.39 -0.10
CA HIS A 224 -1.79 0.96 -0.41
C HIS A 224 -2.10 2.14 0.51
N LEU A 225 -2.67 3.19 -0.08
CA LEU A 225 -3.12 4.39 0.62
C LEU A 225 -4.64 4.41 0.66
N LYS A 226 -5.19 4.25 1.84
CA LYS A 226 -6.59 4.47 2.19
C LYS A 226 -6.65 5.30 3.45
N ASP A 227 -7.70 6.08 3.61
CA ASP A 227 -7.97 6.73 4.87
C ASP A 227 -9.21 6.13 5.54
N PHE A 228 -9.25 6.20 6.85
CA PHE A 228 -10.24 5.53 7.65
C PHE A 228 -10.68 6.41 8.80
N SER A 229 -11.98 6.44 9.09
CA SER A 229 -12.50 7.24 10.19
C SER A 229 -13.44 6.43 11.07
N PHE A 230 -13.32 6.66 12.38
CA PHE A 230 -14.31 6.22 13.35
C PHE A 230 -15.31 7.34 13.60
N ARG A 231 -16.50 7.21 13.02
CA ARG A 231 -17.59 8.19 13.20
C ARG A 231 -18.65 7.66 14.14
N GLN A 232 -19.27 8.55 14.90
CA GLN A 232 -20.50 8.21 15.59
C GLN A 232 -21.67 8.30 14.62
N ASN A 233 -22.34 7.19 14.37
CA ASN A 233 -23.55 7.19 13.58
C ASN A 233 -24.68 7.83 14.41
N PRO A 234 -25.25 8.98 14.01
CA PRO A 234 -26.23 9.70 14.81
C PRO A 234 -27.56 8.93 14.94
N THR A 235 -27.88 8.07 13.97
CA THR A 235 -29.14 7.31 13.95
C THR A 235 -29.11 6.14 14.93
N ILE A 236 -28.04 5.35 14.89
CA ILE A 236 -27.91 4.14 15.74
C ILE A 236 -27.11 4.40 17.01
N LYS A 237 -26.59 5.62 17.21
CA LYS A 237 -25.76 6.04 18.36
C LYS A 237 -24.57 5.10 18.62
N LYS A 238 -24.08 4.43 17.61
CA LYS A 238 -22.90 3.54 17.65
C LYS A 238 -21.75 4.14 16.87
N ARG A 239 -20.54 3.83 17.29
CA ARG A 239 -19.34 4.17 16.52
C ARG A 239 -19.31 3.31 15.25
N VAL A 240 -19.23 3.95 14.10
CA VAL A 240 -19.14 3.32 12.79
C VAL A 240 -17.73 3.57 12.27
N ALA A 241 -17.13 2.53 11.75
CA ALA A 241 -15.84 2.59 11.10
C ALA A 241 -16.05 2.58 9.57
N ASP A 242 -15.44 3.50 8.84
CA ASP A 242 -15.64 3.62 7.40
C ASP A 242 -14.39 4.16 6.70
N PHE A 243 -14.23 3.79 5.43
CA PHE A 243 -13.26 4.43 4.56
C PHE A 243 -13.76 5.80 4.13
N VAL A 244 -12.85 6.75 4.11
CA VAL A 244 -13.13 8.14 3.77
C VAL A 244 -12.10 8.65 2.75
N PRO A 245 -12.34 9.80 2.10
CA PRO A 245 -11.34 10.41 1.24
C PRO A 245 -10.02 10.65 1.99
N LEU A 246 -8.89 10.50 1.29
CA LEU A 246 -7.56 10.70 1.88
C LEU A 246 -7.47 12.04 2.62
N ARG A 247 -6.91 12.02 3.83
CA ARG A 247 -6.73 13.17 4.73
C ARG A 247 -8.03 13.72 5.35
N GLU A 248 -9.13 13.02 5.22
CA GLU A 248 -10.39 13.33 5.90
C GLU A 248 -10.72 12.39 7.05
N GLY A 249 -9.84 11.38 7.26
CA GLY A 249 -10.00 10.37 8.29
C GLY A 249 -9.15 10.60 9.54
N ASP A 250 -8.99 9.52 10.27
CA ASP A 250 -8.24 9.48 11.53
C ASP A 250 -6.79 8.98 11.34
N VAL A 251 -6.37 8.65 10.11
CA VAL A 251 -5.01 8.19 9.83
C VAL A 251 -4.01 9.32 10.08
N ASP A 252 -3.05 9.09 10.96
CA ASP A 252 -1.96 10.03 11.22
C ASP A 252 -0.92 9.99 10.08
N TRP A 253 -1.18 10.76 9.04
CA TRP A 253 -0.32 10.82 7.85
C TRP A 253 1.09 11.33 8.17
N LYS A 254 1.27 12.20 9.17
CA LYS A 254 2.60 12.65 9.61
C LYS A 254 3.40 11.51 10.25
N ALA A 255 2.75 10.69 11.08
CA ALA A 255 3.38 9.50 11.66
C ALA A 255 3.66 8.43 10.59
N ILE A 256 2.79 8.27 9.58
CA ILE A 256 3.02 7.37 8.42
C ILE A 256 4.23 7.84 7.61
N HIS A 257 4.26 9.13 7.24
CA HIS A 257 5.39 9.71 6.51
C HIS A 257 6.72 9.45 7.24
N LYS A 258 6.74 9.74 8.55
CA LYS A 258 7.92 9.46 9.37
C LYS A 258 8.30 7.98 9.39
N ALA A 259 7.33 7.08 9.57
CA ALA A 259 7.60 5.64 9.62
C ALA A 259 8.15 5.11 8.28
N LEU A 260 7.61 5.54 7.15
CA LEU A 260 8.12 5.19 5.81
C LEU A 260 9.52 5.75 5.57
N THR A 261 9.81 6.96 6.08
CA THR A 261 11.16 7.55 6.07
C THR A 261 12.12 6.73 6.91
N ASP A 262 11.73 6.36 8.13
CA ASP A 262 12.55 5.60 9.08
C ASP A 262 12.99 4.24 8.50
N ILE A 263 12.13 3.56 7.76
CA ILE A 263 12.45 2.28 7.09
C ILE A 263 13.10 2.44 5.71
N GLY A 264 13.24 3.67 5.22
CA GLY A 264 13.84 3.97 3.91
C GLY A 264 13.03 3.46 2.72
N TYR A 265 11.69 3.42 2.82
CA TYR A 265 10.81 2.94 1.74
C TYR A 265 10.85 3.87 0.52
N LYS A 266 11.00 3.31 -0.70
CA LYS A 266 11.13 4.04 -1.97
C LYS A 266 10.25 3.49 -3.09
N GLY A 267 9.32 2.60 -2.78
CA GLY A 267 8.47 1.90 -3.75
C GLY A 267 7.29 2.74 -4.25
N ASP A 268 6.24 2.03 -4.67
CA ASP A 268 4.98 2.66 -5.09
C ASP A 268 4.04 2.83 -3.91
N ALA A 269 3.27 3.92 -3.94
CA ALA A 269 2.14 4.20 -3.07
C ALA A 269 0.89 4.26 -3.94
N THR A 270 0.13 3.18 -3.95
CA THR A 270 -1.07 3.05 -4.77
C THR A 270 -2.30 3.47 -3.97
N VAL A 271 -3.11 4.35 -4.54
CA VAL A 271 -4.42 4.65 -3.95
C VAL A 271 -5.40 3.52 -4.26
N GLU A 272 -6.17 3.11 -3.25
CA GLU A 272 -7.26 2.16 -3.38
C GLU A 272 -8.53 2.75 -2.79
N LEU A 273 -9.29 3.44 -3.64
CA LEU A 273 -10.48 4.22 -3.30
C LEU A 273 -11.56 4.02 -4.37
N PRO A 274 -12.79 4.49 -4.13
CA PRO A 274 -13.78 4.57 -5.19
C PRO A 274 -13.25 5.36 -6.39
N GLY A 275 -13.49 4.83 -7.59
CA GLY A 275 -13.08 5.47 -8.84
C GLY A 275 -13.97 6.65 -9.23
N GLY A 276 -13.56 7.38 -10.27
CA GLY A 276 -14.31 8.52 -10.79
C GLY A 276 -13.74 9.12 -12.05
N GLY A 277 -14.27 10.27 -12.46
CA GLY A 277 -13.78 11.03 -13.60
C GLY A 277 -12.50 11.84 -13.31
N ALA A 278 -12.04 12.60 -14.30
CA ALA A 278 -10.77 13.32 -14.26
C ALA A 278 -10.60 14.23 -13.03
N GLU A 279 -11.62 15.02 -12.68
CA GLU A 279 -11.53 15.97 -11.55
C GLU A 279 -11.40 15.22 -10.21
N HIS A 280 -12.13 14.12 -10.01
CA HIS A 280 -12.01 13.27 -8.84
C HIS A 280 -10.61 12.64 -8.73
N LEU A 281 -10.08 12.12 -9.82
CA LEU A 281 -8.74 11.51 -9.88
C LEU A 281 -7.62 12.53 -9.64
N LYS A 282 -7.73 13.75 -10.17
CA LYS A 282 -6.80 14.85 -9.90
C LYS A 282 -6.79 15.24 -8.43
N GLU A 283 -7.96 15.32 -7.79
CA GLU A 283 -8.04 15.63 -6.36
C GLU A 283 -7.41 14.54 -5.51
N ILE A 284 -7.65 13.26 -5.82
CA ILE A 284 -6.96 12.14 -5.16
C ILE A 284 -5.45 12.25 -5.34
N SER A 285 -4.97 12.47 -6.56
CA SER A 285 -3.55 12.63 -6.86
C SER A 285 -2.90 13.77 -6.09
N ARG A 286 -3.58 14.93 -5.99
CA ARG A 286 -3.14 16.08 -5.18
C ARG A 286 -3.03 15.72 -3.70
N ARG A 287 -4.02 14.99 -3.15
CA ARG A 287 -3.98 14.55 -1.74
C ARG A 287 -2.81 13.59 -1.46
N VAL A 288 -2.48 12.73 -2.42
CA VAL A 288 -1.28 11.88 -2.32
C VAL A 288 -0.01 12.75 -2.29
N ASP A 289 0.09 13.79 -3.13
CA ASP A 289 1.24 14.70 -3.07
C ASP A 289 1.41 15.32 -1.68
N LEU A 290 0.34 15.82 -1.08
CA LEU A 290 0.37 16.38 0.29
C LEU A 290 0.84 15.34 1.34
N ILE A 291 0.43 14.08 1.20
CA ILE A 291 0.90 12.98 2.07
C ILE A 291 2.40 12.75 1.87
N LEU A 292 2.85 12.66 0.63
CA LEU A 292 4.26 12.41 0.31
C LEU A 292 5.16 13.59 0.70
N GLU A 293 4.68 14.79 0.66
CA GLU A 293 5.38 16.03 1.03
C GLU A 293 5.31 16.35 2.53
N ASN A 294 4.53 15.57 3.28
CA ASN A 294 4.23 15.87 4.68
C ASN A 294 3.66 17.29 4.87
N ALA A 295 2.87 17.73 3.88
CA ALA A 295 2.25 19.05 3.89
C ALA A 295 0.95 19.06 4.71
N ASP A 296 0.60 20.21 5.27
CA ASP A 296 -0.66 20.43 6.03
C ASP A 296 -1.89 20.48 5.13
#